data_f5d7fb9a5c43201351adb712b479f07c
#
_entry.id   f5d7fb9a5c43201351adb712b479f07c
#
_cell.length_a   1.000
_cell.length_b   1.000
_cell.length_c   1.000
_cell.angle_alpha   90.00
_cell.angle_beta   90.00
_cell.angle_gamma   90.00
#
_symmetry.space_group_name_H-M   'P 1'
#
loop_
_entity.id
_entity.type
_entity.pdbx_description
1 polymer ?
#
loop_
_entity_poly.entity_id
_entity_poly.type
_entity_poly.pdbx_seq_one_letter_code
_entity_poly.pdbx_strand_id
1 'polypeptide(L)'
;MTLCIDIGTHTGWALLEGQQILESGTTHLATKEELDLQRREGKERTLDLRYSRLHALIRRFIKEHGIERIVFEDVLFSSTQMQGQLWASLRCAIWAVCQEFPIQVFGLPVGTLKLFATGSGAAKKPEMATALAALEPGSTVEMFRENVFLRKSNGVLADDNEVDALWLARYTMQVDLGKRDFLGVYQRKAAGKAVRRRKRAQRKTDGNIKKLAELGEQKAKKQAMKKAIKAAGKCCGVLRKPGNFGRAVCPKCGKGIKLDMTAKKVQSGPKPEAQPAALAA
;
A
#
# COMPACT_ATOMS: atom_id res chain seq x y z
N MET A 1 -29.49 -12.39 5.97
CA MET A 1 -28.65 -12.96 4.91
C MET A 1 -27.49 -12.02 4.56
N THR A 2 -26.29 -12.53 4.26
CA THR A 2 -25.13 -11.72 3.85
C THR A 2 -24.69 -12.09 2.44
N LEU A 3 -24.46 -11.09 1.58
CA LEU A 3 -23.81 -11.24 0.28
C LEU A 3 -22.33 -10.90 0.42
N CYS A 4 -21.46 -11.88 0.16
CA CYS A 4 -20.02 -11.70 0.05
C CYS A 4 -19.65 -11.62 -1.44
N ILE A 5 -18.92 -10.55 -1.85
CA ILE A 5 -18.75 -10.27 -3.28
C ILE A 5 -17.32 -9.75 -3.58
N ASP A 6 -16.65 -10.42 -4.51
CA ASP A 6 -15.42 -9.93 -5.13
C ASP A 6 -15.79 -9.14 -6.38
N ILE A 7 -15.62 -7.81 -6.34
CA ILE A 7 -16.10 -6.91 -7.38
C ILE A 7 -15.09 -6.77 -8.51
N GLY A 8 -15.50 -7.12 -9.72
CA GLY A 8 -14.67 -7.04 -10.92
C GLY A 8 -15.51 -7.15 -12.19
N THR A 9 -14.88 -7.23 -13.35
CA THR A 9 -15.58 -7.59 -14.62
C THR A 9 -16.14 -8.99 -14.53
N HIS A 10 -15.42 -9.88 -13.89
CA HIS A 10 -15.85 -11.18 -13.41
C HIS A 10 -16.07 -11.02 -11.91
N THR A 11 -17.30 -11.10 -11.49
CA THR A 11 -17.70 -10.83 -10.11
C THR A 11 -18.00 -12.16 -9.42
N GLY A 12 -17.14 -12.52 -8.47
CA GLY A 12 -17.38 -13.66 -7.59
C GLY A 12 -18.37 -13.29 -6.49
N TRP A 13 -19.24 -14.22 -6.12
CA TRP A 13 -20.21 -14.00 -5.04
C TRP A 13 -20.46 -15.25 -4.21
N ALA A 14 -20.82 -15.06 -2.94
CA ALA A 14 -21.28 -16.13 -2.06
C ALA A 14 -22.39 -15.62 -1.14
N LEU A 15 -23.43 -16.41 -0.96
CA LEU A 15 -24.54 -16.17 -0.05
C LEU A 15 -24.28 -16.89 1.27
N LEU A 16 -24.29 -16.11 2.35
CA LEU A 16 -23.99 -16.61 3.70
C LEU A 16 -25.20 -16.40 4.61
N GLU A 17 -25.64 -17.46 5.28
CA GLU A 17 -26.62 -17.41 6.35
C GLU A 17 -26.03 -17.99 7.65
N GLY A 18 -25.89 -17.16 8.65
CA GLY A 18 -25.22 -17.54 9.91
C GLY A 18 -23.78 -18.04 9.65
N GLN A 19 -23.55 -19.34 9.85
CA GLN A 19 -22.26 -20.00 9.63
C GLN A 19 -22.25 -20.92 8.40
N GLN A 20 -23.25 -20.82 7.53
CA GLN A 20 -23.39 -21.69 6.35
C GLN A 20 -23.35 -20.88 5.06
N ILE A 21 -22.49 -21.29 4.14
CA ILE A 21 -22.52 -20.82 2.75
C ILE A 21 -23.60 -21.61 2.01
N LEU A 22 -24.64 -20.93 1.56
CA LEU A 22 -25.77 -21.56 0.87
C LEU A 22 -25.46 -21.77 -0.61
N GLU A 23 -24.90 -20.75 -1.25
CA GLU A 23 -24.65 -20.73 -2.68
C GLU A 23 -23.45 -19.83 -2.99
N SER A 24 -22.74 -20.13 -4.07
CA SER A 24 -21.65 -19.30 -4.58
C SER A 24 -21.47 -19.48 -6.08
N GLY A 25 -20.87 -18.49 -6.71
CA GLY A 25 -20.63 -18.51 -8.15
C GLY A 25 -19.90 -17.27 -8.65
N THR A 26 -19.75 -17.22 -9.98
CA THR A 26 -19.20 -16.06 -10.69
C THR A 26 -20.20 -15.54 -11.71
N THR A 27 -20.33 -14.22 -11.78
CA THR A 27 -21.15 -13.54 -12.79
C THR A 27 -20.27 -12.63 -13.64
N HIS A 28 -20.36 -12.75 -14.96
CA HIS A 28 -19.67 -11.89 -15.91
C HIS A 28 -20.49 -10.62 -16.12
N LEU A 29 -19.96 -9.46 -15.71
CA LEU A 29 -20.65 -8.18 -15.87
C LEU A 29 -20.59 -7.64 -17.30
N ALA A 30 -19.55 -8.01 -18.06
CA ALA A 30 -19.44 -7.65 -19.48
C ALA A 30 -18.51 -8.62 -20.20
N THR A 31 -18.83 -8.93 -21.47
CA THR A 31 -17.91 -9.67 -22.34
C THR A 31 -16.85 -8.71 -22.91
N LYS A 32 -15.79 -9.29 -23.45
CA LYS A 32 -14.74 -8.52 -24.13
C LYS A 32 -15.32 -7.76 -25.34
N GLU A 33 -16.18 -8.42 -26.10
CA GLU A 33 -16.83 -7.88 -27.31
C GLU A 33 -17.69 -6.66 -26.96
N GLU A 34 -18.46 -6.72 -25.87
CA GLU A 34 -19.29 -5.61 -25.39
C GLU A 34 -18.41 -4.41 -24.95
N LEU A 35 -17.32 -4.67 -24.24
CA LEU A 35 -16.39 -3.62 -23.82
C LEU A 35 -15.66 -2.98 -25.02
N ASP A 36 -15.27 -3.78 -26.01
CA ASP A 36 -14.65 -3.30 -27.23
C ASP A 36 -15.65 -2.48 -28.08
N LEU A 37 -16.92 -2.87 -28.12
CA LEU A 37 -17.98 -2.10 -28.77
C LEU A 37 -18.18 -0.74 -28.09
N GLN A 38 -18.30 -0.73 -26.75
CA GLN A 38 -18.40 0.52 -25.97
C GLN A 38 -17.25 1.48 -26.27
N ARG A 39 -16.03 0.93 -26.35
CA ARG A 39 -14.82 1.72 -26.64
C ARG A 39 -14.88 2.34 -28.04
N ARG A 40 -15.29 1.55 -29.06
CA ARG A 40 -15.43 2.05 -30.43
C ARG A 40 -16.51 3.14 -30.54
N GLU A 41 -17.57 3.05 -29.77
CA GLU A 41 -18.65 4.04 -29.74
C GLU A 41 -18.31 5.25 -28.82
N GLY A 42 -17.17 5.29 -28.19
CA GLY A 42 -16.78 6.35 -27.24
C GLY A 42 -17.61 6.40 -25.96
N LYS A 43 -18.41 5.37 -25.69
CA LYS A 43 -19.33 5.29 -24.54
C LYS A 43 -18.67 4.82 -23.26
N GLU A 44 -17.43 4.34 -23.29
CA GLU A 44 -16.71 3.81 -22.12
C GLU A 44 -16.57 4.81 -20.97
N ARG A 45 -16.64 6.12 -21.25
CA ARG A 45 -16.55 7.18 -20.25
C ARG A 45 -17.89 7.73 -19.78
N THR A 46 -18.96 7.43 -20.49
CA THR A 46 -20.30 7.96 -20.22
C THR A 46 -21.23 6.93 -19.60
N LEU A 47 -21.05 5.66 -19.95
CA LEU A 47 -21.88 4.56 -19.47
C LEU A 47 -21.04 3.27 -19.42
N ASP A 48 -20.52 2.92 -18.25
CA ASP A 48 -19.87 1.63 -18.05
C ASP A 48 -20.91 0.56 -17.75
N LEU A 49 -21.07 -0.43 -18.66
CA LEU A 49 -22.02 -1.53 -18.51
C LEU A 49 -21.80 -2.32 -17.22
N ARG A 50 -20.56 -2.43 -16.75
CA ARG A 50 -20.23 -3.17 -15.53
C ARG A 50 -20.85 -2.53 -14.30
N TYR A 51 -20.87 -1.19 -14.25
CA TYR A 51 -21.52 -0.45 -13.16
C TYR A 51 -23.03 -0.78 -13.09
N SER A 52 -23.75 -0.61 -14.20
CA SER A 52 -25.19 -0.81 -14.24
C SER A 52 -25.59 -2.28 -14.00
N ARG A 53 -24.79 -3.21 -14.51
CA ARG A 53 -25.04 -4.65 -14.32
C ARG A 53 -24.72 -5.11 -12.90
N LEU A 54 -23.64 -4.60 -12.27
CA LEU A 54 -23.37 -4.87 -10.86
C LEU A 54 -24.48 -4.33 -9.98
N HIS A 55 -24.91 -3.09 -10.22
CA HIS A 55 -26.03 -2.49 -9.51
C HIS A 55 -27.30 -3.34 -9.62
N ALA A 56 -27.66 -3.78 -10.84
CA ALA A 56 -28.81 -4.65 -11.08
C ALA A 56 -28.65 -6.02 -10.40
N LEU A 57 -27.46 -6.61 -10.47
CA LEU A 57 -27.15 -7.90 -9.84
C LEU A 57 -27.37 -7.84 -8.33
N ILE A 58 -26.82 -6.83 -7.65
CA ILE A 58 -26.97 -6.67 -6.20
C ILE A 58 -28.43 -6.46 -5.82
N ARG A 59 -29.16 -5.60 -6.57
CA ARG A 59 -30.61 -5.40 -6.33
C ARG A 59 -31.40 -6.69 -6.47
N ARG A 60 -31.04 -7.55 -7.44
CA ARG A 60 -31.65 -8.86 -7.62
C ARG A 60 -31.40 -9.73 -6.39
N PHE A 61 -30.17 -9.87 -5.92
CA PHE A 61 -29.85 -10.65 -4.73
C PHE A 61 -30.61 -10.14 -3.49
N ILE A 62 -30.71 -8.83 -3.31
CA ILE A 62 -31.46 -8.26 -2.19
C ILE A 62 -32.92 -8.70 -2.22
N LYS A 63 -33.56 -8.64 -3.41
CA LYS A 63 -34.97 -8.99 -3.56
C LYS A 63 -35.24 -10.48 -3.45
N GLU A 64 -34.37 -11.30 -4.01
CA GLU A 64 -34.52 -12.76 -4.06
C GLU A 64 -34.14 -13.43 -2.74
N HIS A 65 -33.15 -12.91 -2.03
CA HIS A 65 -32.57 -13.57 -0.86
C HIS A 65 -32.69 -12.76 0.44
N GLY A 66 -33.27 -11.57 0.43
CA GLY A 66 -33.40 -10.74 1.65
C GLY A 66 -32.07 -10.35 2.24
N ILE A 67 -31.14 -9.84 1.41
CA ILE A 67 -29.81 -9.43 1.87
C ILE A 67 -29.88 -8.24 2.82
N GLU A 68 -29.30 -8.37 3.99
CA GLU A 68 -29.20 -7.34 5.03
C GLU A 68 -27.78 -6.78 5.17
N ARG A 69 -26.79 -7.51 4.66
CA ARG A 69 -25.38 -7.15 4.75
C ARG A 69 -24.64 -7.51 3.45
N ILE A 70 -23.79 -6.59 3.00
CA ILE A 70 -22.85 -6.82 1.89
C ILE A 70 -21.43 -6.70 2.44
N VAL A 71 -20.60 -7.70 2.14
CA VAL A 71 -19.16 -7.70 2.41
C VAL A 71 -18.44 -7.80 1.07
N PHE A 72 -17.59 -6.84 0.74
CA PHE A 72 -16.89 -6.83 -0.54
C PHE A 72 -15.37 -6.75 -0.39
N GLU A 73 -14.64 -7.27 -1.39
CA GLU A 73 -13.20 -7.08 -1.45
C GLU A 73 -12.88 -5.63 -1.80
N ASP A 74 -12.20 -4.91 -0.87
CA ASP A 74 -11.85 -3.51 -1.06
C ASP A 74 -10.45 -3.36 -1.65
N VAL A 75 -10.39 -3.10 -2.94
CA VAL A 75 -9.16 -2.86 -3.69
C VAL A 75 -8.72 -1.41 -3.49
N LEU A 76 -7.76 -1.19 -2.58
CA LEU A 76 -7.25 0.15 -2.22
C LEU A 76 -6.22 0.70 -3.21
N PHE A 77 -5.58 -0.16 -3.99
CA PHE A 77 -4.52 0.21 -4.93
C PHE A 77 -4.69 -0.52 -6.26
N SER A 78 -4.51 0.21 -7.33
CA SER A 78 -4.41 -0.36 -8.68
C SER A 78 -3.07 -0.02 -9.32
N SER A 79 -2.62 -0.85 -10.24
CA SER A 79 -1.41 -0.61 -11.03
C SER A 79 -1.63 0.45 -12.10
N THR A 80 -2.86 0.67 -12.53
CA THR A 80 -3.23 1.64 -13.56
C THR A 80 -4.36 2.54 -13.10
N GLN A 81 -4.39 3.77 -13.65
CA GLN A 81 -5.46 4.72 -13.39
C GLN A 81 -6.83 4.18 -13.82
N MET A 82 -6.89 3.49 -14.96
CA MET A 82 -8.14 2.92 -15.48
C MET A 82 -8.73 1.86 -14.55
N GLN A 83 -7.92 0.96 -14.03
CA GLN A 83 -8.38 -0.01 -13.03
C GLN A 83 -8.86 0.68 -11.75
N GLY A 84 -8.15 1.72 -11.29
CA GLY A 84 -8.57 2.48 -10.12
C GLY A 84 -9.93 3.13 -10.30
N GLN A 85 -10.21 3.69 -11.49
CA GLN A 85 -11.52 4.25 -11.83
C GLN A 85 -12.61 3.19 -11.89
N LEU A 86 -12.33 2.02 -12.49
CA LEU A 86 -13.27 0.90 -12.53
C LEU A 86 -13.67 0.47 -11.11
N TRP A 87 -12.70 0.17 -10.25
CA TRP A 87 -13.03 -0.26 -8.88
C TRP A 87 -13.73 0.82 -8.06
N ALA A 88 -13.41 2.09 -8.28
CA ALA A 88 -14.16 3.18 -7.67
C ALA A 88 -15.60 3.20 -8.14
N SER A 89 -15.86 3.02 -9.44
CA SER A 89 -17.21 2.97 -10.00
C SER A 89 -18.02 1.76 -9.50
N LEU A 90 -17.41 0.57 -9.45
CA LEU A 90 -18.07 -0.63 -8.93
C LEU A 90 -18.41 -0.49 -7.44
N ARG A 91 -17.52 0.12 -6.66
CA ARG A 91 -17.81 0.46 -5.26
C ARG A 91 -18.97 1.46 -5.14
N CYS A 92 -19.04 2.46 -6.03
CA CYS A 92 -20.17 3.38 -6.08
C CYS A 92 -21.48 2.65 -6.41
N ALA A 93 -21.46 1.59 -7.23
CA ALA A 93 -22.66 0.78 -7.48
C ALA A 93 -23.19 0.11 -6.19
N ILE A 94 -22.29 -0.44 -5.36
CA ILE A 94 -22.67 -0.99 -4.04
C ILE A 94 -23.28 0.09 -3.17
N TRP A 95 -22.63 1.25 -3.03
CA TRP A 95 -23.12 2.35 -2.20
C TRP A 95 -24.45 2.92 -2.69
N ALA A 96 -24.66 3.00 -4.01
CA ALA A 96 -25.93 3.45 -4.58
C ALA A 96 -27.08 2.52 -4.17
N VAL A 97 -26.89 1.20 -4.25
CA VAL A 97 -27.88 0.23 -3.80
C VAL A 97 -28.16 0.38 -2.30
N CYS A 98 -27.16 0.64 -1.48
CA CYS A 98 -27.32 0.80 -0.03
C CYS A 98 -28.04 2.12 0.36
N GLN A 99 -28.16 3.09 -0.55
CA GLN A 99 -29.03 4.24 -0.38
C GLN A 99 -30.52 3.89 -0.62
N GLU A 100 -30.78 2.86 -1.41
CA GLU A 100 -32.15 2.41 -1.72
C GLU A 100 -32.68 1.41 -0.69
N PHE A 101 -31.80 0.65 -0.05
CA PHE A 101 -32.13 -0.41 0.90
C PHE A 101 -31.36 -0.27 2.21
N PRO A 102 -31.96 -0.57 3.38
CA PRO A 102 -31.30 -0.46 4.69
C PRO A 102 -30.30 -1.60 4.91
N ILE A 103 -29.20 -1.59 4.17
CA ILE A 103 -28.18 -2.66 4.14
C ILE A 103 -26.89 -2.19 4.77
N GLN A 104 -26.30 -3.04 5.61
CA GLN A 104 -24.97 -2.82 6.14
C GLN A 104 -23.89 -3.17 5.09
N VAL A 105 -22.87 -2.32 4.96
CA VAL A 105 -21.79 -2.54 3.97
C VAL A 105 -20.43 -2.50 4.63
N PHE A 106 -19.63 -3.52 4.36
CA PHE A 106 -18.26 -3.63 4.83
C PHE A 106 -17.30 -3.96 3.69
N GLY A 107 -16.22 -3.19 3.58
CA GLY A 107 -15.11 -3.52 2.69
C GLY A 107 -14.02 -4.26 3.44
N LEU A 108 -13.45 -5.31 2.86
CA LEU A 108 -12.29 -6.01 3.39
C LEU A 108 -11.09 -5.83 2.46
N PRO A 109 -9.97 -5.22 2.92
CA PRO A 109 -8.82 -5.03 2.05
C PRO A 109 -8.21 -6.35 1.56
N VAL A 110 -7.91 -6.46 0.25
CA VAL A 110 -7.29 -7.62 -0.42
C VAL A 110 -6.19 -8.29 0.40
N GLY A 111 -5.19 -7.52 0.86
CA GLY A 111 -4.09 -8.07 1.64
C GLY A 111 -4.50 -8.61 3.02
N THR A 112 -5.65 -8.21 3.56
CA THR A 112 -6.20 -8.78 4.80
C THR A 112 -6.88 -10.11 4.53
N LEU A 113 -7.67 -10.18 3.44
CA LEU A 113 -8.29 -11.41 2.99
C LEU A 113 -7.22 -12.49 2.72
N LYS A 114 -6.20 -12.15 1.94
CA LYS A 114 -5.08 -13.05 1.63
C LYS A 114 -4.32 -13.53 2.86
N LEU A 115 -4.03 -12.62 3.79
CA LEU A 115 -3.39 -12.96 5.06
C LEU A 115 -4.27 -13.90 5.90
N PHE A 116 -5.56 -13.72 5.89
CA PHE A 116 -6.51 -14.60 6.57
C PHE A 116 -6.53 -16.00 5.95
N ALA A 117 -6.60 -16.07 4.63
CA ALA A 117 -6.72 -17.32 3.88
C ALA A 117 -5.45 -18.17 3.94
N THR A 118 -4.26 -17.57 3.83
CA THR A 118 -3.01 -18.30 3.59
C THR A 118 -1.89 -18.00 4.58
N GLY A 119 -2.10 -17.07 5.51
CA GLY A 119 -1.03 -16.55 6.36
C GLY A 119 -0.11 -15.52 5.66
N SER A 120 -0.31 -15.23 4.37
CA SER A 120 0.49 -14.28 3.59
C SER A 120 -0.38 -13.24 2.89
N GLY A 121 -0.17 -11.95 3.17
CA GLY A 121 -0.88 -10.86 2.47
C GLY A 121 -0.49 -10.67 1.00
N ALA A 122 0.53 -11.39 0.52
CA ALA A 122 1.01 -11.38 -0.86
C ALA A 122 0.67 -12.69 -1.61
N ALA A 123 -0.20 -13.54 -1.05
CA ALA A 123 -0.60 -14.80 -1.64
C ALA A 123 -1.14 -14.64 -3.07
N LYS A 124 -0.83 -15.61 -3.92
CA LYS A 124 -1.31 -15.68 -5.29
C LYS A 124 -2.56 -16.56 -5.38
N LYS A 125 -3.28 -16.49 -6.51
CA LYS A 125 -4.50 -17.26 -6.78
C LYS A 125 -4.37 -18.77 -6.50
N PRO A 126 -3.30 -19.48 -6.93
CA PRO A 126 -3.14 -20.90 -6.61
C PRO A 126 -3.07 -21.18 -5.11
N GLU A 127 -2.38 -20.32 -4.35
CA GLU A 127 -2.24 -20.46 -2.89
C GLU A 127 -3.59 -20.27 -2.18
N MET A 128 -4.41 -19.31 -2.67
CA MET A 128 -5.77 -19.07 -2.17
C MET A 128 -6.67 -20.28 -2.41
N ALA A 129 -6.67 -20.83 -3.62
CA ALA A 129 -7.45 -22.02 -3.98
C ALA A 129 -6.99 -23.27 -3.18
N THR A 130 -5.67 -23.47 -3.05
CA THR A 130 -5.11 -24.60 -2.28
C THR A 130 -5.50 -24.52 -0.79
N ALA A 131 -5.41 -23.32 -0.22
CA ALA A 131 -5.80 -23.12 1.18
C ALA A 131 -7.30 -23.38 1.40
N LEU A 132 -8.16 -23.02 0.41
CA LEU A 132 -9.60 -23.30 0.47
C LEU A 132 -9.89 -24.80 0.33
N ALA A 133 -9.25 -25.49 -0.62
CA ALA A 133 -9.39 -26.93 -0.82
C ALA A 133 -9.02 -27.72 0.46
N ALA A 134 -8.02 -27.27 1.18
CA ALA A 134 -7.62 -27.91 2.45
C ALA A 134 -8.70 -27.82 3.56
N LEU A 135 -9.62 -26.86 3.46
CA LEU A 135 -10.75 -26.68 4.39
C LEU A 135 -12.04 -27.36 3.93
N GLU A 136 -12.11 -27.80 2.69
CA GLU A 136 -13.29 -28.41 2.08
C GLU A 136 -13.00 -29.86 1.67
N PRO A 137 -13.37 -30.85 2.50
CA PRO A 137 -13.10 -32.26 2.18
C PRO A 137 -13.65 -32.65 0.82
N GLY A 138 -12.83 -33.33 0.02
CA GLY A 138 -13.19 -33.78 -1.32
C GLY A 138 -13.02 -32.73 -2.42
N SER A 139 -12.59 -31.51 -2.07
CA SER A 139 -12.24 -30.48 -3.05
C SER A 139 -10.79 -30.60 -3.49
N THR A 140 -10.50 -30.26 -4.76
CA THR A 140 -9.15 -30.31 -5.34
C THR A 140 -8.88 -29.03 -6.16
N VAL A 141 -7.61 -28.69 -6.33
CA VAL A 141 -7.19 -27.56 -7.16
C VAL A 141 -6.83 -28.07 -8.54
N GLU A 142 -7.40 -27.46 -9.55
CA GLU A 142 -7.09 -27.70 -10.95
C GLU A 142 -6.48 -26.48 -11.60
N MET A 143 -5.47 -26.69 -12.42
CA MET A 143 -4.85 -25.62 -13.21
C MET A 143 -5.07 -25.87 -14.68
N PHE A 144 -5.66 -24.90 -15.36
CA PHE A 144 -5.84 -24.95 -16.81
C PHE A 144 -5.23 -23.70 -17.44
N ARG A 145 -4.08 -23.84 -18.10
CA ARG A 145 -3.23 -22.73 -18.57
C ARG A 145 -2.83 -21.81 -17.42
N GLU A 146 -3.24 -20.55 -17.45
CA GLU A 146 -2.96 -19.54 -16.41
C GLU A 146 -4.09 -19.43 -15.37
N ASN A 147 -5.20 -20.13 -15.59
CA ASN A 147 -6.37 -20.07 -14.71
C ASN A 147 -6.31 -21.16 -13.64
N VAL A 148 -6.76 -20.80 -12.44
CA VAL A 148 -6.82 -21.69 -11.29
C VAL A 148 -8.29 -21.92 -10.95
N PHE A 149 -8.66 -23.16 -10.77
CA PHE A 149 -10.02 -23.56 -10.41
C PHE A 149 -9.99 -24.42 -9.16
N LEU A 150 -10.98 -24.22 -8.30
CA LEU A 150 -11.29 -25.15 -7.24
C LEU A 150 -12.39 -26.09 -7.73
N ARG A 151 -12.09 -27.39 -7.86
CA ARG A 151 -13.12 -28.42 -8.04
C ARG A 151 -13.72 -28.73 -6.67
N LYS A 152 -14.97 -28.36 -6.48
CA LYS A 152 -15.73 -28.66 -5.27
C LYS A 152 -16.06 -30.15 -5.18
N SER A 153 -16.39 -30.63 -4.00
CA SER A 153 -16.76 -32.04 -3.76
C SER A 153 -17.94 -32.53 -4.62
N ASN A 154 -18.83 -31.62 -5.05
CA ASN A 154 -19.92 -31.91 -5.96
C ASN A 154 -19.53 -31.89 -7.45
N GLY A 155 -18.24 -31.75 -7.77
CA GLY A 155 -17.71 -31.70 -9.14
C GLY A 155 -17.79 -30.34 -9.82
N VAL A 156 -18.41 -29.34 -9.22
CA VAL A 156 -18.51 -27.97 -9.79
C VAL A 156 -17.16 -27.27 -9.70
N LEU A 157 -16.78 -26.55 -10.75
CA LEU A 157 -15.57 -25.73 -10.80
C LEU A 157 -15.89 -24.31 -10.38
N ALA A 158 -15.22 -23.85 -9.34
CA ALA A 158 -15.17 -22.45 -8.92
C ALA A 158 -13.91 -21.79 -9.49
N ASP A 159 -14.07 -20.65 -10.13
CA ASP A 159 -12.94 -19.83 -10.59
C ASP A 159 -12.30 -19.03 -9.43
N ASP A 160 -11.25 -18.28 -9.72
CA ASP A 160 -10.53 -17.49 -8.71
C ASP A 160 -11.39 -16.38 -8.09
N ASN A 161 -12.35 -15.81 -8.82
CA ASN A 161 -13.25 -14.78 -8.28
C ASN A 161 -14.24 -15.39 -7.28
N GLU A 162 -14.78 -16.56 -7.59
CA GLU A 162 -15.63 -17.30 -6.66
C GLU A 162 -14.83 -17.75 -5.42
N VAL A 163 -13.58 -18.18 -5.59
CA VAL A 163 -12.69 -18.52 -4.47
C VAL A 163 -12.48 -17.33 -3.52
N ASP A 164 -12.27 -16.12 -4.06
CA ASP A 164 -12.12 -14.93 -3.24
C ASP A 164 -13.43 -14.55 -2.52
N ALA A 165 -14.58 -14.72 -3.16
CA ALA A 165 -15.89 -14.55 -2.51
C ALA A 165 -16.16 -15.58 -1.40
N LEU A 166 -15.75 -16.82 -1.57
CA LEU A 166 -15.81 -17.86 -0.54
C LEU A 166 -14.93 -17.53 0.66
N TRP A 167 -13.75 -16.98 0.44
CA TRP A 167 -12.89 -16.50 1.52
C TRP A 167 -13.49 -15.28 2.24
N LEU A 168 -14.16 -14.38 1.54
CA LEU A 168 -14.92 -13.27 2.16
C LEU A 168 -16.01 -13.82 3.08
N ALA A 169 -16.75 -14.84 2.65
CA ALA A 169 -17.78 -15.49 3.46
C ALA A 169 -17.17 -16.11 4.73
N ARG A 170 -16.07 -16.85 4.59
CA ARG A 170 -15.36 -17.44 5.76
C ARG A 170 -14.79 -16.40 6.72
N TYR A 171 -14.28 -15.29 6.21
CA TYR A 171 -13.86 -14.16 7.06
C TYR A 171 -15.05 -13.58 7.83
N THR A 172 -16.18 -13.40 7.15
CA THR A 172 -17.43 -12.90 7.75
C THR A 172 -17.94 -13.82 8.87
N MET A 173 -17.89 -15.12 8.67
CA MET A 173 -18.19 -16.09 9.75
C MET A 173 -17.32 -15.87 11.00
N GLN A 174 -16.03 -15.57 10.82
CA GLN A 174 -15.14 -15.30 11.97
C GLN A 174 -15.45 -13.96 12.64
N VAL A 175 -15.97 -12.98 11.90
CA VAL A 175 -16.47 -11.71 12.47
C VAL A 175 -17.72 -11.98 13.31
N ASP A 176 -18.66 -12.75 12.79
CA ASP A 176 -19.91 -13.09 13.49
C ASP A 176 -19.64 -13.90 14.76
N LEU A 177 -18.58 -14.68 14.79
CA LEU A 177 -18.09 -15.38 15.99
C LEU A 177 -17.29 -14.48 16.96
N GLY A 178 -17.16 -13.19 16.69
CA GLY A 178 -16.37 -12.25 17.50
C GLY A 178 -14.85 -12.47 17.44
N LYS A 179 -14.36 -13.34 16.55
CA LYS A 179 -12.92 -13.64 16.39
C LYS A 179 -12.18 -12.64 15.48
N ARG A 180 -12.92 -11.87 14.71
CA ARG A 180 -12.42 -10.86 13.76
C ARG A 180 -13.25 -9.58 13.82
N ASP A 181 -12.80 -8.56 13.09
CA ASP A 181 -13.46 -7.25 13.06
C ASP A 181 -13.19 -6.58 11.70
N PHE A 182 -14.23 -6.09 11.04
CA PHE A 182 -14.11 -5.33 9.79
C PHE A 182 -13.47 -3.96 10.00
N LEU A 183 -13.89 -3.22 11.01
CA LEU A 183 -13.48 -1.82 11.22
C LEU A 183 -12.04 -1.72 11.75
N GLY A 184 -11.66 -2.56 12.69
CA GLY A 184 -10.33 -2.59 13.29
C GLY A 184 -9.20 -2.87 12.28
N VAL A 185 -9.51 -3.48 11.14
CA VAL A 185 -8.53 -3.68 10.05
C VAL A 185 -8.06 -2.35 9.48
N TYR A 186 -8.97 -1.41 9.22
CA TYR A 186 -8.64 -0.09 8.67
C TYR A 186 -7.92 0.76 9.71
N GLN A 187 -8.35 0.72 10.97
CA GLN A 187 -7.71 1.45 12.07
C GLN A 187 -6.25 0.98 12.27
N ARG A 188 -6.00 -0.32 12.32
CA ARG A 188 -4.64 -0.88 12.43
C ARG A 188 -3.76 -0.48 11.25
N LYS A 189 -4.29 -0.49 10.01
CA LYS A 189 -3.56 -0.05 8.81
C LYS A 189 -3.23 1.44 8.85
N ALA A 190 -4.17 2.28 9.30
CA ALA A 190 -3.95 3.71 9.45
C ALA A 190 -2.86 4.02 10.48
N ALA A 191 -2.92 3.38 11.65
CA ALA A 191 -1.90 3.50 12.70
C ALA A 191 -0.51 3.05 12.19
N GLY A 192 -0.43 1.90 11.51
CA GLY A 192 0.81 1.41 10.92
C GLY A 192 1.41 2.36 9.87
N LYS A 193 0.58 2.96 9.01
CA LYS A 193 1.02 4.00 8.06
C LYS A 193 1.54 5.25 8.77
N ALA A 194 0.88 5.71 9.82
CA ALA A 194 1.31 6.87 10.62
C ALA A 194 2.68 6.63 11.25
N VAL A 195 2.90 5.45 11.86
CA VAL A 195 4.20 5.07 12.43
C VAL A 195 5.30 5.03 11.36
N ARG A 196 5.04 4.42 10.20
CA ARG A 196 6.00 4.38 9.08
C ARG A 196 6.32 5.78 8.56
N ARG A 197 5.32 6.67 8.45
CA ARG A 197 5.50 8.05 8.02
C ARG A 197 6.36 8.83 9.00
N ARG A 198 6.12 8.67 10.32
CA ARG A 198 6.95 9.28 11.39
C ARG A 198 8.41 8.81 11.31
N LYS A 199 8.65 7.48 11.20
CA LYS A 199 10.02 6.92 11.05
C LYS A 199 10.72 7.45 9.80
N ARG A 200 10.00 7.57 8.66
CA ARG A 200 10.59 8.12 7.42
C ARG A 200 10.92 9.61 7.54
N ALA A 201 10.06 10.40 8.17
CA ALA A 201 10.33 11.81 8.46
C ALA A 201 11.56 11.97 9.35
N GLN A 202 11.65 11.19 10.44
CA GLN A 202 12.80 11.19 11.34
C GLN A 202 14.10 10.89 10.61
N ARG A 203 14.15 9.81 9.81
CA ARG A 203 15.36 9.46 9.01
C ARG A 203 15.77 10.59 8.07
N LYS A 204 14.79 11.29 7.45
CA LYS A 204 15.07 12.44 6.58
C LYS A 204 15.67 13.61 7.37
N THR A 205 15.15 13.88 8.57
CA THR A 205 15.66 14.92 9.46
C THR A 205 17.09 14.59 9.92
N ASP A 206 17.34 13.36 10.37
CA ASP A 206 18.66 12.90 10.80
C ASP A 206 19.69 13.00 9.66
N GLY A 207 19.30 12.61 8.45
CA GLY A 207 20.13 12.76 7.25
C GLY A 207 20.47 14.21 6.91
N ASN A 208 19.51 15.14 7.09
CA ASN A 208 19.74 16.56 6.87
C ASN A 208 20.68 17.14 7.94
N ILE A 209 20.50 16.76 9.22
CA ILE A 209 21.38 17.19 10.33
C ILE A 209 22.81 16.73 10.05
N LYS A 210 23.01 15.47 9.63
CA LYS A 210 24.34 14.96 9.26
C LYS A 210 24.99 15.75 8.13
N LYS A 211 24.24 16.04 7.06
CA LYS A 211 24.72 16.87 5.94
C LYS A 211 25.11 18.28 6.37
N LEU A 212 24.32 18.91 7.24
CA LEU A 212 24.62 20.25 7.75
C LEU A 212 25.88 20.26 8.61
N ALA A 213 26.09 19.24 9.44
CA ALA A 213 27.30 19.07 10.22
C ALA A 213 28.55 18.93 9.33
N GLU A 214 28.47 18.06 8.29
CA GLU A 214 29.59 17.90 7.32
C GLU A 214 29.91 19.20 6.58
N LEU A 215 28.89 19.97 6.15
CA LEU A 215 29.08 21.28 5.52
C LEU A 215 29.67 22.29 6.47
N GLY A 216 29.28 22.25 7.74
CA GLY A 216 29.86 23.08 8.81
C GLY A 216 31.37 22.82 9.01
N GLU A 217 31.74 21.53 9.08
CA GLU A 217 33.17 21.14 9.16
C GLU A 217 33.98 21.55 7.93
N GLN A 218 33.43 21.39 6.72
CA GLN A 218 34.10 21.82 5.51
C GLN A 218 34.31 23.34 5.47
N LYS A 219 33.32 24.14 5.90
CA LYS A 219 33.43 25.58 6.01
C LYS A 219 34.48 25.97 7.02
N ALA A 220 34.51 25.33 8.19
CA ALA A 220 35.50 25.57 9.23
C ALA A 220 36.93 25.26 8.74
N LYS A 221 37.12 24.12 8.05
CA LYS A 221 38.42 23.76 7.42
C LYS A 221 38.87 24.80 6.39
N LYS A 222 37.97 25.28 5.52
CA LYS A 222 38.27 26.33 4.54
C LYS A 222 38.67 27.66 5.21
N GLN A 223 37.96 28.03 6.27
CA GLN A 223 38.31 29.24 7.03
C GLN A 223 39.65 29.13 7.74
N ALA A 224 39.93 28.00 8.39
CA ALA A 224 41.20 27.73 9.01
C ALA A 224 42.35 27.80 8.01
N MET A 225 42.18 27.21 6.85
CA MET A 225 43.15 27.23 5.75
C MET A 225 43.39 28.68 5.26
N LYS A 226 42.33 29.48 5.08
CA LYS A 226 42.46 30.89 4.68
C LYS A 226 43.25 31.69 5.72
N LYS A 227 42.99 31.48 7.03
CA LYS A 227 43.72 32.11 8.12
C LYS A 227 45.19 31.70 8.12
N ALA A 228 45.50 30.43 7.99
CA ALA A 228 46.85 29.89 7.92
C ALA A 228 47.65 30.42 6.71
N ILE A 229 46.99 30.54 5.55
CA ILE A 229 47.64 31.14 4.36
C ILE A 229 47.95 32.63 4.58
N LYS A 230 47.04 33.37 5.22
CA LYS A 230 47.24 34.79 5.56
C LYS A 230 48.41 34.97 6.56
N ALA A 231 48.49 34.09 7.56
CA ALA A 231 49.56 34.07 8.55
C ALA A 231 50.94 33.69 7.93
N ALA A 232 50.94 32.85 6.91
CA ALA A 232 52.16 32.45 6.19
C ALA A 232 52.82 33.58 5.40
N GLY A 233 52.14 34.72 5.28
CA GLY A 233 52.70 35.97 4.72
C GLY A 233 52.90 35.92 3.19
N LYS A 234 53.53 36.97 2.69
CA LYS A 234 53.86 37.11 1.27
C LYS A 234 55.20 36.45 0.97
N CYS A 235 55.35 35.90 -0.24
CA CYS A 235 56.61 35.46 -0.79
C CYS A 235 56.74 36.09 -2.19
N CYS A 236 57.88 36.66 -2.51
CA CYS A 236 58.10 37.40 -3.78
C CYS A 236 57.09 38.52 -4.02
N GLY A 237 56.64 39.20 -2.94
CA GLY A 237 55.62 40.26 -3.01
C GLY A 237 54.18 39.83 -3.24
N VAL A 238 53.93 38.52 -3.34
CA VAL A 238 52.58 37.96 -3.64
C VAL A 238 52.10 37.06 -2.50
N LEU A 239 50.80 37.09 -2.20
CA LEU A 239 50.19 36.17 -1.22
C LEU A 239 50.29 34.71 -1.74
N ARG A 240 50.62 33.78 -0.79
CA ARG A 240 50.65 32.35 -1.10
C ARG A 240 49.27 31.82 -1.40
N LYS A 241 49.19 30.80 -2.26
CA LYS A 241 47.94 30.11 -2.58
C LYS A 241 47.90 28.73 -1.92
N PRO A 242 46.70 28.16 -1.71
CA PRO A 242 46.59 26.78 -1.24
C PRO A 242 47.25 25.83 -2.21
N GLY A 243 48.11 24.98 -1.73
CA GLY A 243 48.74 23.84 -2.47
C GLY A 243 48.24 22.52 -1.89
N ASN A 244 48.75 21.43 -2.48
CA ASN A 244 48.42 20.08 -2.05
C ASN A 244 49.06 19.75 -0.66
N PHE A 245 48.47 18.79 0.04
CA PHE A 245 49.00 18.25 1.30
C PHE A 245 49.19 19.30 2.44
N GLY A 246 48.24 20.25 2.59
CA GLY A 246 48.29 21.24 3.65
C GLY A 246 49.45 22.22 3.55
N ARG A 247 49.95 22.48 2.34
CA ARG A 247 51.01 23.48 2.09
C ARG A 247 50.41 24.76 1.50
N ALA A 248 51.03 25.88 1.73
CA ALA A 248 50.81 27.13 1.01
C ALA A 248 51.97 27.38 0.06
N VAL A 249 51.68 27.59 -1.23
CA VAL A 249 52.67 27.68 -2.30
C VAL A 249 52.70 29.11 -2.85
N CYS A 250 53.88 29.63 -3.11
CA CYS A 250 54.06 30.88 -3.82
C CYS A 250 53.76 30.71 -5.30
N PRO A 251 52.81 31.44 -5.90
CA PRO A 251 52.48 31.28 -7.31
C PRO A 251 53.60 31.82 -8.22
N LYS A 252 54.54 32.55 -7.71
CA LYS A 252 55.62 33.19 -8.47
C LYS A 252 56.89 32.35 -8.52
N CYS A 253 57.28 31.70 -7.42
CA CYS A 253 58.55 30.94 -7.33
C CYS A 253 58.34 29.46 -6.94
N GLY A 254 57.14 29.00 -6.75
CA GLY A 254 56.83 27.61 -6.40
C GLY A 254 57.23 27.19 -4.96
N LYS A 255 57.91 28.02 -4.19
CA LYS A 255 58.31 27.68 -2.82
C LYS A 255 57.11 27.48 -1.92
N GLY A 256 56.99 26.27 -1.38
CA GLY A 256 55.89 25.88 -0.46
C GLY A 256 56.34 25.90 1.00
N ILE A 257 55.43 26.26 1.91
CA ILE A 257 55.60 26.03 3.35
C ILE A 257 54.44 25.18 3.87
N LYS A 258 54.75 24.32 4.85
CA LYS A 258 53.70 23.54 5.52
C LYS A 258 52.85 24.48 6.38
N LEU A 259 51.54 24.38 6.27
CA LEU A 259 50.62 25.14 7.09
C LEU A 259 50.41 24.43 8.42
N ASP A 260 50.50 25.16 9.52
CA ASP A 260 50.06 24.63 10.80
C ASP A 260 48.53 24.67 10.86
N MET A 261 47.95 23.49 10.79
CA MET A 261 46.50 23.31 10.80
C MET A 261 45.94 22.94 12.17
N THR A 262 46.76 23.03 13.23
CA THR A 262 46.32 22.77 14.60
C THR A 262 45.43 23.93 15.07
N ALA A 263 44.22 23.93 14.62
CA ALA A 263 43.15 24.75 15.19
C ALA A 263 42.79 24.16 16.56
N LYS A 264 42.96 24.93 17.64
CA LYS A 264 42.43 24.61 18.97
C LYS A 264 41.02 24.10 18.80
N LYS A 265 40.76 22.85 19.23
CA LYS A 265 39.40 22.29 19.34
C LYS A 265 38.60 23.30 20.16
N VAL A 266 37.67 23.99 19.53
CA VAL A 266 36.64 24.74 20.22
C VAL A 266 35.83 23.70 20.99
N GLN A 267 35.91 23.74 22.31
CA GLN A 267 35.08 22.91 23.17
C GLN A 267 33.63 23.18 22.81
N SER A 268 32.95 22.14 22.31
CA SER A 268 31.51 22.15 22.10
C SER A 268 30.86 22.40 23.47
N GLY A 269 30.13 23.50 23.60
CA GLY A 269 29.35 23.81 24.79
C GLY A 269 28.39 22.67 25.17
N PRO A 270 27.87 22.67 26.39
CA PRO A 270 27.07 21.59 26.93
C PRO A 270 25.83 21.33 26.02
N LYS A 271 25.55 20.04 25.77
CA LYS A 271 24.34 19.62 25.13
C LYS A 271 23.13 20.16 25.87
N PRO A 272 22.13 20.74 25.19
CA PRO A 272 20.87 21.07 25.84
C PRO A 272 20.23 19.77 26.37
N GLU A 273 19.96 19.72 27.66
CA GLU A 273 19.18 18.67 28.30
C GLU A 273 17.81 18.64 27.73
N ALA A 274 17.39 17.44 27.27
CA ALA A 274 16.05 17.20 26.81
C ALA A 274 15.09 17.32 28.01
N GLN A 275 14.26 18.37 28.02
CA GLN A 275 13.14 18.46 28.96
C GLN A 275 12.17 17.32 28.71
N PRO A 276 11.71 16.59 29.74
CA PRO A 276 10.67 15.57 29.59
C PRO A 276 9.36 16.24 29.21
N ALA A 277 8.73 15.73 28.13
CA ALA A 277 7.40 16.12 27.72
C ALA A 277 6.40 15.76 28.83
N ALA A 278 5.79 16.79 29.43
CA ALA A 278 4.67 16.61 30.35
C ALA A 278 3.54 15.87 29.67
N LEU A 279 3.14 14.73 30.24
CA LEU A 279 1.87 14.07 29.92
C LEU A 279 0.74 15.00 30.38
N ALA A 280 -0.03 15.52 29.44
CA ALA A 280 -1.34 16.09 29.73
C ALA A 280 -2.36 14.95 29.72
N ALA A 281 -3.15 14.89 30.75
CA ALA A 281 -4.24 13.96 31.05
C ALA A 281 -5.39 14.03 30.04
#